data_3500f7e52674ee595bed754a442a9529
#
_entry.id   3500f7e52674ee595bed754a442a9529
#
_cell.length_a   1.000
_cell.length_b   1.000
_cell.length_c   1.000
_cell.angle_alpha   90.00
_cell.angle_beta   90.00
_cell.angle_gamma   90.00
#
_symmetry.space_group_name_H-M   'P 1'
#
loop_
_entity.id
_entity.type
_entity.pdbx_description
1 polymer ?
#
loop_
_entity_poly.entity_id
_entity_poly.type
_entity_poly.pdbx_seq_one_letter_code
_entity_poly.pdbx_strand_id
1 'polypeptide(L)'
;MTEVLALRDVTFRRDGKQIIDGISLTVNAGEHWALLGPNGAGKSTLLGFCAAVTFPTSGSVHILGEQMGRIELAKLRRFIGHVNPRHRLQYSLTVREVVRTGITATIDTPMRWTPSAEERNRADAMIAAVGLTHKADDVWPTLSQGERGRTLIARALISEPRLLLLDEPTTGLDVAAREQLLETIDSLDETHPEVASILVTHHLEELPTTTTHALLIAEGRTVATGGARTTVTTDNVSAAFAHPVVVGYDEGRWTARAKATRIIEP
;
A
#
# COMPACT_ATOMS: atom_id res chain seq x y z
N MET A 1 -16.47 -14.13 5.52
CA MET A 1 -15.49 -13.03 5.33
C MET A 1 -16.12 -12.01 4.38
N THR A 2 -15.98 -10.73 4.62
CA THR A 2 -16.60 -9.68 3.80
C THR A 2 -15.60 -9.26 2.71
N GLU A 3 -15.98 -9.42 1.43
CA GLU A 3 -15.18 -8.98 0.28
C GLU A 3 -15.06 -7.44 0.29
N VAL A 4 -13.83 -6.92 0.31
CA VAL A 4 -13.51 -5.49 0.25
C VAL A 4 -13.12 -5.09 -1.17
N LEU A 5 -12.35 -5.95 -1.86
CA LEU A 5 -11.90 -5.72 -3.23
C LEU A 5 -11.94 -7.02 -4.01
N ALA A 6 -12.46 -6.97 -5.25
CA ALA A 6 -12.32 -8.06 -6.21
C ALA A 6 -11.93 -7.54 -7.58
N LEU A 7 -10.82 -8.07 -8.09
CA LEU A 7 -10.40 -7.96 -9.48
C LEU A 7 -10.75 -9.28 -10.16
N ARG A 8 -11.46 -9.24 -11.29
CA ARG A 8 -11.89 -10.44 -12.02
C ARG A 8 -11.40 -10.35 -13.45
N ASP A 9 -10.39 -11.16 -13.76
CA ASP A 9 -9.78 -11.29 -15.09
C ASP A 9 -9.45 -9.93 -15.72
N VAL A 10 -8.80 -9.05 -14.92
CA VAL A 10 -8.51 -7.69 -15.38
C VAL A 10 -7.34 -7.69 -16.36
N THR A 11 -7.52 -6.97 -17.47
CA THR A 11 -6.44 -6.68 -18.42
C THR A 11 -6.26 -5.20 -18.59
N PHE A 12 -5.06 -4.78 -18.98
CA PHE A 12 -4.79 -3.38 -19.28
C PHE A 12 -3.80 -3.24 -20.41
N ARG A 13 -4.18 -2.46 -21.43
CA ARG A 13 -3.33 -2.08 -22.55
C ARG A 13 -3.11 -0.58 -22.58
N ARG A 14 -1.91 -0.17 -22.87
CA ARG A 14 -1.53 1.23 -23.06
C ARG A 14 -0.57 1.34 -24.24
N ASP A 15 -0.86 2.23 -25.18
CA ASP A 15 -0.05 2.48 -26.37
C ASP A 15 0.32 1.18 -27.12
N GLY A 16 -0.68 0.28 -27.29
CA GLY A 16 -0.53 -1.02 -27.93
C GLY A 16 0.19 -2.09 -27.10
N LYS A 17 0.75 -1.75 -25.94
CA LYS A 17 1.47 -2.68 -25.06
C LYS A 17 0.54 -3.26 -23.98
N GLN A 18 0.59 -4.58 -23.79
CA GLN A 18 -0.06 -5.25 -22.67
C GLN A 18 0.72 -4.97 -21.39
N ILE A 19 0.06 -4.40 -20.38
CA ILE A 19 0.66 -4.07 -19.07
C ILE A 19 0.16 -5.03 -17.99
N ILE A 20 -1.12 -5.38 -18.02
CA ILE A 20 -1.76 -6.38 -17.16
C ILE A 20 -2.50 -7.38 -18.05
N ASP A 21 -2.37 -8.66 -17.75
CA ASP A 21 -2.89 -9.75 -18.55
C ASP A 21 -3.58 -10.82 -17.69
N GLY A 22 -4.90 -10.67 -17.50
CA GLY A 22 -5.77 -11.65 -16.88
C GLY A 22 -5.54 -11.83 -15.36
N ILE A 23 -5.28 -10.75 -14.60
CA ILE A 23 -5.10 -10.85 -13.16
C ILE A 23 -6.45 -10.90 -12.45
N SER A 24 -6.60 -11.87 -11.54
CA SER A 24 -7.71 -11.95 -10.58
C SER A 24 -7.18 -11.92 -9.15
N LEU A 25 -7.86 -11.18 -8.28
CA LEU A 25 -7.49 -11.01 -6.87
C LEU A 25 -8.76 -10.74 -6.07
N THR A 26 -8.94 -11.42 -4.94
CA THR A 26 -9.98 -11.10 -3.96
C THR A 26 -9.33 -10.79 -2.62
N VAL A 27 -9.68 -9.65 -2.03
CA VAL A 27 -9.21 -9.19 -0.73
C VAL A 27 -10.41 -9.06 0.19
N ASN A 28 -10.36 -9.70 1.35
CA ASN A 28 -11.40 -9.63 2.37
C ASN A 28 -11.01 -8.67 3.50
N ALA A 29 -12.00 -8.26 4.30
CA ALA A 29 -11.78 -7.45 5.49
C ALA A 29 -10.79 -8.13 6.44
N GLY A 30 -9.83 -7.36 6.99
CA GLY A 30 -8.78 -7.83 7.88
C GLY A 30 -7.67 -8.63 7.18
N GLU A 31 -7.64 -8.72 5.85
CA GLU A 31 -6.51 -9.32 5.13
C GLU A 31 -5.44 -8.28 4.80
N HIS A 32 -4.19 -8.62 5.03
CA HIS A 32 -3.02 -7.81 4.70
C HIS A 32 -2.22 -8.47 3.58
N TRP A 33 -2.30 -7.86 2.39
CA TRP A 33 -1.72 -8.40 1.16
C TRP A 33 -0.40 -7.73 0.81
N ALA A 34 0.58 -8.53 0.43
CA ALA A 34 1.80 -8.09 -0.24
C ALA A 34 1.66 -8.23 -1.75
N LEU A 35 1.79 -7.13 -2.50
CA LEU A 35 1.89 -7.15 -3.96
C LEU A 35 3.36 -7.01 -4.36
N LEU A 36 3.95 -8.12 -4.79
CA LEU A 36 5.37 -8.28 -5.05
C LEU A 36 5.66 -8.47 -6.55
N GLY A 37 6.83 -8.06 -6.97
CA GLY A 37 7.33 -8.27 -8.34
C GLY A 37 8.38 -7.25 -8.75
N PRO A 38 9.12 -7.49 -9.83
CA PRO A 38 10.15 -6.58 -10.30
C PRO A 38 9.58 -5.23 -10.77
N ASN A 39 10.48 -4.27 -10.97
CA ASN A 39 10.10 -3.00 -11.58
C ASN A 39 9.57 -3.23 -13.00
N GLY A 40 8.47 -2.55 -13.34
CA GLY A 40 7.79 -2.76 -14.63
C GLY A 40 6.84 -3.96 -14.71
N ALA A 41 6.68 -4.76 -13.66
CA ALA A 41 5.76 -5.90 -13.64
C ALA A 41 4.27 -5.53 -13.71
N GLY A 42 3.90 -4.25 -13.56
CA GLY A 42 2.51 -3.80 -13.59
C GLY A 42 1.92 -3.46 -12.21
N LYS A 43 2.70 -3.52 -11.12
CA LYS A 43 2.23 -3.30 -9.74
C LYS A 43 1.46 -1.98 -9.57
N SER A 44 2.04 -0.86 -10.01
CA SER A 44 1.38 0.46 -9.89
C SER A 44 0.12 0.58 -10.75
N THR A 45 0.05 -0.12 -11.88
CA THR A 45 -1.17 -0.20 -12.70
C THR A 45 -2.27 -0.98 -11.97
N LEU A 46 -1.92 -2.12 -11.40
CA LEU A 46 -2.84 -2.94 -10.61
C LEU A 46 -3.33 -2.16 -9.37
N LEU A 47 -2.42 -1.47 -8.68
CA LEU A 47 -2.77 -0.60 -7.56
C LEU A 47 -3.71 0.53 -7.98
N GLY A 48 -3.53 1.07 -9.20
CA GLY A 48 -4.44 2.08 -9.77
C GLY A 48 -5.88 1.59 -9.93
N PHE A 49 -6.09 0.31 -10.20
CA PHE A 49 -7.44 -0.30 -10.19
C PHE A 49 -7.99 -0.37 -8.77
N CYS A 50 -7.18 -0.84 -7.81
CA CYS A 50 -7.55 -0.92 -6.39
C CYS A 50 -7.89 0.45 -5.81
N ALA A 51 -7.22 1.51 -6.27
CA ALA A 51 -7.45 2.90 -5.86
C ALA A 51 -8.63 3.58 -6.57
N ALA A 52 -9.34 2.89 -7.45
CA ALA A 52 -10.38 3.45 -8.32
C ALA A 52 -9.89 4.68 -9.13
N VAL A 53 -8.64 4.66 -9.61
CA VAL A 53 -8.01 5.74 -10.40
C VAL A 53 -7.96 5.37 -11.86
N THR A 54 -7.68 4.11 -12.18
CA THR A 54 -7.50 3.60 -13.54
C THR A 54 -8.54 2.52 -13.82
N PHE A 55 -9.16 2.55 -14.99
CA PHE A 55 -10.06 1.48 -15.45
C PHE A 55 -9.27 0.40 -16.19
N PRO A 56 -9.61 -0.90 -15.99
CA PRO A 56 -9.07 -1.96 -16.83
C PRO A 56 -9.60 -1.85 -18.27
N THR A 57 -8.85 -2.41 -19.23
CA THR A 57 -9.30 -2.54 -20.65
C THR A 57 -10.37 -3.61 -20.76
N SER A 58 -10.26 -4.70 -20.00
CA SER A 58 -11.29 -5.74 -19.87
C SER A 58 -11.26 -6.34 -18.46
N GLY A 59 -12.25 -7.15 -18.13
CA GLY A 59 -12.49 -7.65 -16.79
C GLY A 59 -13.30 -6.68 -15.94
N SER A 60 -13.36 -6.89 -14.64
CA SER A 60 -14.11 -6.02 -13.72
C SER A 60 -13.40 -5.82 -12.39
N VAL A 61 -13.62 -4.65 -11.80
CA VAL A 61 -13.13 -4.25 -10.48
C VAL A 61 -14.34 -3.95 -9.61
N HIS A 62 -14.40 -4.60 -8.45
CA HIS A 62 -15.43 -4.36 -7.44
C HIS A 62 -14.76 -3.91 -6.14
N ILE A 63 -15.29 -2.86 -5.53
CA ILE A 63 -14.84 -2.31 -4.26
C ILE A 63 -16.06 -2.22 -3.35
N LEU A 64 -16.02 -2.91 -2.21
CA LEU A 64 -17.16 -3.02 -1.27
C LEU A 64 -18.44 -3.50 -1.97
N GLY A 65 -18.32 -4.45 -2.90
CA GLY A 65 -19.44 -4.98 -3.69
C GLY A 65 -19.87 -4.13 -4.88
N GLU A 66 -19.39 -2.89 -4.99
CA GLU A 66 -19.75 -1.95 -6.04
C GLU A 66 -18.80 -2.04 -7.24
N GLN A 67 -19.34 -2.22 -8.44
CA GLN A 67 -18.53 -2.30 -9.66
C GLN A 67 -18.08 -0.93 -10.13
N MET A 68 -16.77 -0.76 -10.36
CA MET A 68 -16.24 0.43 -11.03
C MET A 68 -16.93 0.68 -12.37
N GLY A 69 -17.28 1.95 -12.62
CA GLY A 69 -18.00 2.37 -13.83
C GLY A 69 -19.54 2.31 -13.70
N ARG A 70 -20.08 1.71 -12.62
CA ARG A 70 -21.52 1.72 -12.31
C ARG A 70 -21.89 2.68 -11.18
N ILE A 71 -20.90 3.21 -10.49
CA ILE A 71 -21.03 4.17 -9.38
C ILE A 71 -20.03 5.31 -9.56
N GLU A 72 -20.32 6.46 -8.96
CA GLU A 72 -19.39 7.59 -8.92
C GLU A 72 -18.11 7.21 -8.17
N LEU A 73 -16.96 7.32 -8.82
CA LEU A 73 -15.67 6.95 -8.24
C LEU A 73 -15.34 7.72 -6.94
N ALA A 74 -15.84 8.96 -6.81
CA ALA A 74 -15.65 9.75 -5.60
C ALA A 74 -16.27 9.08 -4.36
N LYS A 75 -17.39 8.35 -4.53
CA LYS A 75 -18.01 7.59 -3.44
C LYS A 75 -17.14 6.41 -3.01
N LEU A 76 -16.57 5.68 -3.98
CA LEU A 76 -15.67 4.56 -3.68
C LEU A 76 -14.38 5.01 -3.00
N ARG A 77 -13.77 6.10 -3.49
CA ARG A 77 -12.49 6.60 -2.97
C ARG A 77 -12.55 7.05 -1.52
N ARG A 78 -13.72 7.36 -0.97
CA ARG A 78 -13.86 7.69 0.45
C ARG A 78 -13.51 6.53 1.39
N PHE A 79 -13.65 5.30 0.89
CA PHE A 79 -13.35 4.08 1.64
C PHE A 79 -11.93 3.54 1.37
N ILE A 80 -11.14 4.27 0.59
CA ILE A 80 -9.79 3.87 0.20
C ILE A 80 -8.79 4.88 0.76
N GLY A 81 -7.96 4.44 1.69
CA GLY A 81 -6.78 5.17 2.14
C GLY A 81 -5.63 4.89 1.17
N HIS A 82 -4.92 5.92 0.72
CA HIS A 82 -3.78 5.74 -0.17
C HIS A 82 -2.55 6.47 0.39
N VAL A 83 -1.50 5.71 0.68
CA VAL A 83 -0.20 6.17 1.14
C VAL A 83 0.78 6.03 -0.02
N ASN A 84 1.27 7.16 -0.53
CA ASN A 84 2.30 7.21 -1.56
C ASN A 84 3.37 8.24 -1.15
N PRO A 85 4.62 7.83 -0.87
CA PRO A 85 5.69 8.75 -0.47
C PRO A 85 6.03 9.82 -1.51
N ARG A 86 5.70 9.55 -2.78
CA ARG A 86 5.88 10.50 -3.88
C ARG A 86 4.79 11.57 -3.96
N HIS A 87 3.86 11.57 -2.98
CA HIS A 87 2.78 12.55 -2.90
C HIS A 87 3.36 13.96 -2.74
N ARG A 88 3.12 14.81 -3.74
CA ARG A 88 3.63 16.19 -3.74
C ARG A 88 2.61 17.09 -3.05
N LEU A 89 2.91 17.49 -1.82
CA LEU A 89 2.21 18.60 -1.18
C LEU A 89 2.83 19.90 -1.72
N GLN A 90 1.98 20.81 -2.23
CA GLN A 90 2.42 22.04 -2.89
C GLN A 90 2.71 23.17 -1.88
N TYR A 91 2.17 23.09 -0.66
CA TYR A 91 2.24 24.11 0.35
C TYR A 91 2.93 23.60 1.62
N SER A 92 3.43 24.55 2.44
CA SER A 92 4.03 24.29 3.75
C SER A 92 2.93 24.01 4.80
N LEU A 93 2.20 22.91 4.63
CA LEU A 93 1.21 22.46 5.60
C LEU A 93 1.89 21.86 6.82
N THR A 94 1.31 22.06 8.00
CA THR A 94 1.71 21.33 9.22
C THR A 94 1.28 19.86 9.13
N VAL A 95 1.88 18.98 9.96
CA VAL A 95 1.44 17.58 10.10
C VAL A 95 -0.06 17.52 10.32
N ARG A 96 -0.60 18.35 11.22
CA ARG A 96 -2.02 18.41 11.55
C ARG A 96 -2.90 18.78 10.32
N GLU A 97 -2.46 19.74 9.52
CA GLU A 97 -3.14 20.13 8.30
C GLU A 97 -3.08 19.03 7.25
N VAL A 98 -1.91 18.41 7.05
CA VAL A 98 -1.75 17.27 6.12
C VAL A 98 -2.70 16.14 6.50
N VAL A 99 -2.75 15.73 7.76
CA VAL A 99 -3.66 14.66 8.22
C VAL A 99 -5.11 15.03 7.95
N ARG A 100 -5.52 16.28 8.22
CA ARG A 100 -6.90 16.76 7.97
C ARG A 100 -7.30 16.73 6.49
N THR A 101 -6.36 16.89 5.55
CA THR A 101 -6.67 16.78 4.11
C THR A 101 -7.20 15.38 3.74
N GLY A 102 -6.96 14.36 4.58
CA GLY A 102 -7.56 13.03 4.42
C GLY A 102 -9.08 13.02 4.54
N ILE A 103 -9.67 13.89 5.38
CA ILE A 103 -11.13 14.03 5.55
C ILE A 103 -11.80 14.51 4.26
N THR A 104 -11.17 15.47 3.60
CA THR A 104 -11.68 16.08 2.36
C THR A 104 -11.25 15.35 1.10
N ALA A 105 -10.35 14.35 1.22
CA ALA A 105 -9.71 13.64 0.11
C ALA A 105 -9.02 14.60 -0.90
N THR A 106 -8.49 15.72 -0.41
CA THR A 106 -7.81 16.76 -1.20
C THR A 106 -6.31 16.75 -0.95
N ILE A 107 -5.54 17.44 -1.79
CA ILE A 107 -4.09 17.62 -1.60
C ILE A 107 -3.83 18.76 -0.62
N ASP A 108 -4.69 19.79 -0.65
CA ASP A 108 -4.60 21.00 0.15
C ASP A 108 -5.86 21.21 0.98
N THR A 109 -5.76 22.04 2.02
CA THR A 109 -6.92 22.44 2.80
C THR A 109 -7.85 23.30 1.93
N PRO A 110 -9.13 22.92 1.71
CA PRO A 110 -10.05 23.72 0.90
C PRO A 110 -10.27 25.12 1.49
N MET A 111 -10.26 26.14 0.67
CA MET A 111 -10.20 27.56 1.04
C MET A 111 -11.31 28.05 2.00
N ARG A 112 -12.43 27.34 2.10
CA ARG A 112 -13.58 27.68 2.96
C ARG A 112 -13.96 26.57 3.93
N TRP A 113 -13.12 25.53 4.04
CA TRP A 113 -13.38 24.43 4.95
C TRP A 113 -12.74 24.72 6.31
N THR A 114 -13.55 24.61 7.34
CA THR A 114 -13.09 24.70 8.74
C THR A 114 -13.42 23.37 9.42
N PRO A 115 -12.43 22.64 9.94
CA PRO A 115 -12.69 21.38 10.60
C PRO A 115 -13.54 21.58 11.87
N SER A 116 -14.48 20.69 12.10
CA SER A 116 -15.25 20.61 13.34
C SER A 116 -14.37 20.26 14.55
N ALA A 117 -14.86 20.37 15.76
CA ALA A 117 -14.14 19.95 16.95
C ALA A 117 -13.84 18.45 16.92
N GLU A 118 -14.78 17.64 16.44
CA GLU A 118 -14.62 16.18 16.28
C GLU A 118 -13.53 15.82 15.27
N GLU A 119 -13.53 16.48 14.10
CA GLU A 119 -12.50 16.28 13.07
C GLU A 119 -11.11 16.68 13.56
N ARG A 120 -11.01 17.75 14.37
CA ARG A 120 -9.74 18.14 15.01
C ARG A 120 -9.24 17.06 15.98
N ASN A 121 -10.12 16.59 16.88
CA ASN A 121 -9.79 15.57 17.86
C ASN A 121 -9.39 14.26 17.18
N ARG A 122 -10.08 13.86 16.11
CA ARG A 122 -9.76 12.68 15.31
C ARG A 122 -8.39 12.82 14.64
N ALA A 123 -8.07 13.99 14.10
CA ALA A 123 -6.75 14.23 13.53
C ALA A 123 -5.64 14.09 14.59
N ASP A 124 -5.84 14.66 15.77
CA ASP A 124 -4.88 14.59 16.86
C ASP A 124 -4.72 13.15 17.37
N ALA A 125 -5.79 12.36 17.42
CA ALA A 125 -5.75 10.93 17.75
C ALA A 125 -4.95 10.13 16.70
N MET A 126 -5.15 10.38 15.40
CA MET A 126 -4.39 9.70 14.35
C MET A 126 -2.90 10.09 14.38
N ILE A 127 -2.57 11.34 14.67
CA ILE A 127 -1.18 11.80 14.83
C ILE A 127 -0.52 11.13 16.03
N ALA A 128 -1.24 10.96 17.13
CA ALA A 128 -0.76 10.25 18.31
C ALA A 128 -0.53 8.76 18.02
N ALA A 129 -1.46 8.12 17.31
CA ALA A 129 -1.36 6.70 16.93
C ALA A 129 -0.10 6.38 16.09
N VAL A 130 0.39 7.32 15.28
CA VAL A 130 1.62 7.16 14.50
C VAL A 130 2.86 7.76 15.20
N GLY A 131 2.77 8.12 16.49
CA GLY A 131 3.89 8.60 17.31
C GLY A 131 4.39 10.01 16.95
N LEU A 132 3.56 10.87 16.35
CA LEU A 132 3.95 12.19 15.87
C LEU A 132 3.35 13.37 16.66
N THR A 133 2.85 13.15 17.87
CA THR A 133 2.23 14.21 18.69
C THR A 133 3.16 15.41 18.89
N HIS A 134 4.46 15.17 19.11
CA HIS A 134 5.47 16.19 19.31
C HIS A 134 5.84 16.97 18.04
N LYS A 135 5.35 16.51 16.86
CA LYS A 135 5.58 17.08 15.53
C LYS A 135 4.32 17.64 14.89
N ALA A 136 3.19 17.65 15.61
CA ALA A 136 1.88 17.98 15.06
C ALA A 136 1.82 19.35 14.37
N ASP A 137 2.60 20.32 14.84
CA ASP A 137 2.67 21.68 14.31
C ASP A 137 3.91 21.95 13.45
N ASP A 138 4.80 20.93 13.27
CA ASP A 138 5.93 21.04 12.35
C ASP A 138 5.44 21.03 10.89
N VAL A 139 6.11 21.80 10.03
CA VAL A 139 5.73 21.93 8.63
C VAL A 139 6.30 20.81 7.78
N TRP A 140 5.54 20.34 6.81
CA TRP A 140 5.88 19.20 5.93
C TRP A 140 7.31 19.22 5.37
N PRO A 141 7.86 20.35 4.87
CA PRO A 141 9.20 20.36 4.31
C PRO A 141 10.31 20.03 5.33
N THR A 142 10.08 20.25 6.63
CA THR A 142 11.08 20.01 7.68
C THR A 142 11.09 18.59 8.22
N LEU A 143 10.08 17.80 7.85
CA LEU A 143 9.96 16.40 8.30
C LEU A 143 10.98 15.49 7.60
N SER A 144 11.52 14.55 8.34
CA SER A 144 12.25 13.40 7.77
C SER A 144 11.33 12.54 6.88
N GLN A 145 11.90 11.71 6.03
CA GLN A 145 11.12 10.80 5.17
C GLN A 145 10.26 9.84 6.00
N GLY A 146 10.77 9.31 7.13
CA GLY A 146 10.00 8.45 8.02
C GLY A 146 8.82 9.17 8.70
N GLU A 147 9.00 10.42 9.16
CA GLU A 147 7.92 11.25 9.71
C GLU A 147 6.86 11.56 8.63
N ARG A 148 7.29 11.84 7.39
CA ARG A 148 6.37 12.00 6.25
C ARG A 148 5.58 10.73 5.97
N GLY A 149 6.22 9.56 5.96
CA GLY A 149 5.54 8.27 5.78
C GLY A 149 4.46 8.04 6.83
N ARG A 150 4.80 8.21 8.12
CA ARG A 150 3.83 8.08 9.22
C ARG A 150 2.71 9.13 9.15
N THR A 151 3.02 10.37 8.77
CA THR A 151 2.00 11.42 8.54
C THR A 151 1.01 11.02 7.43
N LEU A 152 1.50 10.41 6.33
CA LEU A 152 0.63 9.94 5.25
C LEU A 152 -0.23 8.74 5.68
N ILE A 153 0.26 7.87 6.56
CA ILE A 153 -0.56 6.81 7.17
C ILE A 153 -1.68 7.43 8.01
N ALA A 154 -1.37 8.34 8.92
CA ALA A 154 -2.38 9.05 9.72
C ALA A 154 -3.43 9.77 8.83
N ARG A 155 -2.96 10.40 7.75
CA ARG A 155 -3.82 11.04 6.74
C ARG A 155 -4.74 10.03 6.02
N ALA A 156 -4.24 8.84 5.72
CA ALA A 156 -5.05 7.81 5.07
C ALA A 156 -6.09 7.21 6.01
N LEU A 157 -5.75 7.06 7.29
CA LEU A 157 -6.63 6.47 8.30
C LEU A 157 -7.74 7.40 8.80
N ILE A 158 -7.54 8.72 8.76
CA ILE A 158 -8.53 9.69 9.29
C ILE A 158 -9.89 9.62 8.59
N SER A 159 -9.92 9.11 7.34
CA SER A 159 -11.15 8.88 6.57
C SER A 159 -11.86 7.57 6.91
N GLU A 160 -11.33 6.80 7.89
CA GLU A 160 -11.85 5.48 8.28
C GLU A 160 -11.99 4.53 7.06
N PRO A 161 -10.90 4.30 6.32
CA PRO A 161 -10.96 3.50 5.11
C PRO A 161 -11.29 2.03 5.42
N ARG A 162 -11.86 1.34 4.45
CA ARG A 162 -12.01 -0.13 4.47
C ARG A 162 -10.87 -0.83 3.75
N LEU A 163 -10.17 -0.10 2.87
CA LEU A 163 -9.02 -0.58 2.13
C LEU A 163 -7.88 0.44 2.25
N LEU A 164 -6.72 0.01 2.71
CA LEU A 164 -5.50 0.81 2.79
C LEU A 164 -4.51 0.36 1.72
N LEU A 165 -4.12 1.27 0.84
CA LEU A 165 -3.13 1.04 -0.21
C LEU A 165 -1.82 1.73 0.16
N LEU A 166 -0.74 0.96 0.20
CA LEU A 166 0.60 1.39 0.59
C LEU A 166 1.54 1.19 -0.62
N ASP A 167 1.81 2.27 -1.36
CA ASP A 167 2.62 2.22 -2.61
C ASP A 167 4.09 2.51 -2.31
N GLU A 168 4.90 1.47 -2.14
CA GLU A 168 6.32 1.54 -1.79
C GLU A 168 6.58 2.50 -0.61
N PRO A 169 5.92 2.32 0.55
CA PRO A 169 5.88 3.32 1.63
C PRO A 169 7.24 3.54 2.30
N THR A 170 8.17 2.62 2.14
CA THR A 170 9.52 2.60 2.74
C THR A 170 10.60 3.20 1.85
N THR A 171 10.23 3.63 0.63
CA THR A 171 11.19 4.16 -0.34
C THR A 171 11.96 5.36 0.22
N GLY A 172 13.30 5.25 0.22
CA GLY A 172 14.22 6.32 0.65
C GLY A 172 14.38 6.43 2.16
N LEU A 173 13.86 5.46 2.94
CA LEU A 173 14.07 5.38 4.38
C LEU A 173 15.40 4.70 4.71
N ASP A 174 16.06 5.16 5.77
CA ASP A 174 17.10 4.39 6.43
C ASP A 174 16.50 3.19 7.18
N VAL A 175 17.37 2.33 7.71
CA VAL A 175 16.93 1.09 8.38
C VAL A 175 16.02 1.38 9.57
N ALA A 176 16.36 2.35 10.43
CA ALA A 176 15.59 2.65 11.62
C ALA A 176 14.21 3.24 11.28
N ALA A 177 14.16 4.19 10.33
CA ALA A 177 12.89 4.79 9.87
C ALA A 177 11.99 3.77 9.17
N ARG A 178 12.57 2.82 8.42
CA ARG A 178 11.84 1.71 7.82
C ARG A 178 11.19 0.83 8.88
N GLU A 179 11.96 0.37 9.86
CA GLU A 179 11.42 -0.49 10.93
C GLU A 179 10.31 0.22 11.71
N GLN A 180 10.49 1.49 12.09
CA GLN A 180 9.43 2.28 12.76
C GLN A 180 8.16 2.42 11.91
N LEU A 181 8.30 2.53 10.59
CA LEU A 181 7.15 2.59 9.69
C LEU A 181 6.43 1.22 9.63
N LEU A 182 7.19 0.13 9.56
CA LEU A 182 6.64 -1.22 9.56
C LEU A 182 5.95 -1.56 10.87
N GLU A 183 6.52 -1.19 12.03
CA GLU A 183 5.88 -1.29 13.34
C GLU A 183 4.55 -0.50 13.38
N THR A 184 4.52 0.70 12.78
CA THR A 184 3.27 1.48 12.64
C THR A 184 2.23 0.75 11.80
N ILE A 185 2.64 0.10 10.70
CA ILE A 185 1.74 -0.69 9.85
C ILE A 185 1.26 -1.94 10.59
N ASP A 186 2.15 -2.65 11.30
CA ASP A 186 1.80 -3.84 12.10
C ASP A 186 0.77 -3.51 13.18
N SER A 187 0.89 -2.34 13.85
CA SER A 187 -0.07 -1.91 14.87
C SER A 187 -1.49 -1.67 14.36
N LEU A 188 -1.68 -1.57 13.04
CA LEU A 188 -3.00 -1.40 12.43
C LEU A 188 -3.87 -2.65 12.56
N ASP A 189 -3.28 -3.83 12.59
CA ASP A 189 -4.01 -5.09 12.79
C ASP A 189 -4.79 -5.10 14.11
N GLU A 190 -4.20 -4.54 15.18
CA GLU A 190 -4.84 -4.45 16.49
C GLU A 190 -5.81 -3.26 16.57
N THR A 191 -5.44 -2.11 16.01
CA THR A 191 -6.20 -0.85 16.17
C THR A 191 -7.34 -0.70 15.16
N HIS A 192 -7.23 -1.35 13.99
CA HIS A 192 -8.17 -1.26 12.87
C HIS A 192 -8.40 -2.65 12.23
N PRO A 193 -8.85 -3.68 12.99
CA PRO A 193 -8.86 -5.07 12.53
C PRO A 193 -9.76 -5.34 11.30
N GLU A 194 -10.69 -4.44 10.99
CA GLU A 194 -11.57 -4.54 9.81
C GLU A 194 -10.94 -3.96 8.53
N VAL A 195 -9.82 -3.23 8.65
CA VAL A 195 -9.17 -2.61 7.50
C VAL A 195 -8.35 -3.65 6.74
N ALA A 196 -8.69 -3.85 5.47
CA ALA A 196 -7.82 -4.61 4.58
C ALA A 196 -6.68 -3.73 4.07
N SER A 197 -5.50 -4.30 3.84
CA SER A 197 -4.38 -3.54 3.25
C SER A 197 -3.73 -4.26 2.08
N ILE A 198 -3.20 -3.45 1.13
CA ILE A 198 -2.32 -3.93 0.05
C ILE A 198 -1.04 -3.10 0.10
N LEU A 199 0.07 -3.74 0.46
CA LEU A 199 1.39 -3.15 0.43
C LEU A 199 2.10 -3.57 -0.85
N VAL A 200 2.48 -2.57 -1.65
CA VAL A 200 3.28 -2.78 -2.87
C VAL A 200 4.74 -2.54 -2.55
N THR A 201 5.57 -3.53 -2.84
CA THR A 201 7.03 -3.41 -2.73
C THR A 201 7.72 -4.36 -3.70
N HIS A 202 9.02 -4.19 -3.85
CA HIS A 202 9.92 -5.12 -4.53
C HIS A 202 11.01 -5.68 -3.57
N HIS A 203 10.91 -5.38 -2.29
CA HIS A 203 11.80 -5.83 -1.22
C HIS A 203 11.05 -6.71 -0.21
N LEU A 204 11.51 -7.93 0.01
CA LEU A 204 10.87 -8.85 0.94
C LEU A 204 11.02 -8.41 2.40
N GLU A 205 12.11 -7.74 2.73
CA GLU A 205 12.41 -7.20 4.06
C GLU A 205 11.45 -6.08 4.49
N GLU A 206 10.66 -5.54 3.55
CA GLU A 206 9.67 -4.50 3.79
C GLU A 206 8.27 -5.05 4.09
N LEU A 207 8.11 -6.37 4.17
CA LEU A 207 6.84 -6.99 4.51
C LEU A 207 6.63 -6.95 6.03
N PRO A 208 5.50 -6.33 6.49
CA PRO A 208 5.10 -6.36 7.89
C PRO A 208 4.90 -7.78 8.42
N THR A 209 5.03 -7.97 9.73
CA THR A 209 4.81 -9.27 10.38
C THR A 209 3.35 -9.73 10.26
N THR A 210 2.43 -8.79 10.15
CA THR A 210 0.99 -8.99 9.97
C THR A 210 0.59 -9.39 8.54
N THR A 211 1.54 -9.51 7.59
CA THR A 211 1.24 -9.91 6.20
C THR A 211 0.61 -11.30 6.14
N THR A 212 -0.66 -11.38 5.77
CA THR A 212 -1.44 -12.64 5.70
C THR A 212 -1.38 -13.30 4.34
N HIS A 213 -1.37 -12.52 3.26
CA HIS A 213 -1.46 -12.99 1.88
C HIS A 213 -0.42 -12.31 0.99
N ALA A 214 -0.14 -12.93 -0.16
CA ALA A 214 0.73 -12.34 -1.17
C ALA A 214 0.23 -12.62 -2.59
N LEU A 215 0.49 -11.67 -3.49
CA LEU A 215 0.37 -11.79 -4.93
C LEU A 215 1.72 -11.43 -5.56
N LEU A 216 2.35 -12.39 -6.22
CA LEU A 216 3.57 -12.20 -6.98
C LEU A 216 3.20 -12.04 -8.45
N ILE A 217 3.66 -10.94 -9.06
CA ILE A 217 3.43 -10.68 -10.48
C ILE A 217 4.73 -10.45 -11.24
N ALA A 218 4.76 -10.92 -12.48
CA ALA A 218 5.82 -10.65 -13.44
C ALA A 218 5.20 -10.45 -14.83
N GLU A 219 5.70 -9.51 -15.62
CA GLU A 219 5.24 -9.25 -16.98
C GLU A 219 3.71 -9.09 -17.12
N GLY A 220 3.09 -8.49 -16.11
CA GLY A 220 1.65 -8.25 -16.08
C GLY A 220 0.79 -9.48 -15.73
N ARG A 221 1.39 -10.60 -15.35
CA ARG A 221 0.71 -11.88 -15.03
C ARG A 221 0.97 -12.31 -13.60
N THR A 222 0.03 -13.08 -13.05
CA THR A 222 0.22 -13.73 -11.75
C THR A 222 1.23 -14.86 -11.87
N VAL A 223 2.28 -14.81 -11.04
CA VAL A 223 3.23 -15.92 -10.84
C VAL A 223 2.73 -16.84 -9.74
N ALA A 224 2.33 -16.29 -8.61
CA ALA A 224 1.77 -17.01 -7.46
C ALA A 224 0.86 -16.10 -6.65
N THR A 225 -0.16 -16.67 -6.00
CA THR A 225 -1.08 -15.95 -5.11
C THR A 225 -1.61 -16.88 -4.02
N GLY A 226 -1.89 -16.35 -2.84
CA GLY A 226 -2.43 -17.08 -1.71
C GLY A 226 -1.86 -16.62 -0.37
N GLY A 227 -1.91 -17.48 0.65
CA GLY A 227 -1.34 -17.19 1.95
C GLY A 227 0.16 -16.85 1.86
N ALA A 228 0.59 -15.80 2.55
CA ALA A 228 1.94 -15.24 2.41
C ALA A 228 3.05 -16.30 2.60
N ARG A 229 2.92 -17.15 3.64
CA ARG A 229 3.91 -18.20 3.97
C ARG A 229 4.10 -19.24 2.87
N THR A 230 3.04 -19.55 2.13
CA THR A 230 3.07 -20.54 1.04
C THR A 230 3.34 -19.92 -0.32
N THR A 231 3.20 -18.61 -0.44
CA THR A 231 3.35 -17.88 -1.70
C THR A 231 4.73 -17.22 -1.83
N VAL A 232 5.27 -16.64 -0.75
CA VAL A 232 6.59 -15.99 -0.74
C VAL A 232 7.68 -17.05 -0.46
N THR A 233 7.97 -17.84 -1.49
CA THR A 233 8.94 -18.94 -1.44
C THR A 233 10.14 -18.66 -2.35
N THR A 234 11.24 -19.36 -2.12
CA THR A 234 12.45 -19.31 -2.98
C THR A 234 12.10 -19.50 -4.46
N ASP A 235 11.28 -20.50 -4.79
CA ASP A 235 10.94 -20.82 -6.18
C ASP A 235 10.06 -19.75 -6.83
N ASN A 236 9.00 -19.33 -6.15
CA ASN A 236 8.08 -18.32 -6.67
C ASN A 236 8.75 -16.95 -6.82
N VAL A 237 9.57 -16.54 -5.83
CA VAL A 237 10.30 -15.26 -5.90
C VAL A 237 11.36 -15.33 -6.99
N SER A 238 12.12 -16.44 -7.10
CA SER A 238 13.09 -16.61 -8.18
C SER A 238 12.43 -16.55 -9.56
N ALA A 239 11.25 -17.15 -9.72
CA ALA A 239 10.47 -17.10 -10.96
C ALA A 239 9.98 -15.69 -11.26
N ALA A 240 9.40 -14.99 -10.28
CA ALA A 240 8.87 -13.65 -10.46
C ALA A 240 9.95 -12.61 -10.82
N PHE A 241 11.13 -12.72 -10.19
CA PHE A 241 12.24 -11.79 -10.40
C PHE A 241 13.22 -12.22 -11.49
N ALA A 242 12.98 -13.37 -12.14
CA ALA A 242 13.85 -13.96 -13.16
C ALA A 242 15.33 -14.06 -12.72
N HIS A 243 15.56 -14.30 -11.42
CA HIS A 243 16.88 -14.38 -10.82
C HIS A 243 16.90 -15.39 -9.67
N PRO A 244 17.92 -16.28 -9.57
CA PRO A 244 18.02 -17.22 -8.47
C PRO A 244 18.26 -16.49 -7.14
N VAL A 245 17.27 -16.51 -6.24
CA VAL A 245 17.35 -15.98 -4.89
C VAL A 245 17.04 -17.09 -3.88
N VAL A 246 17.48 -16.91 -2.65
CA VAL A 246 17.08 -17.73 -1.51
C VAL A 246 16.25 -16.85 -0.60
N VAL A 247 15.02 -17.28 -0.33
CA VAL A 247 14.10 -16.63 0.59
C VAL A 247 14.24 -17.29 1.96
N GLY A 248 14.48 -16.47 2.98
CA GLY A 248 14.41 -16.85 4.39
C GLY A 248 13.17 -16.28 5.05
N TYR A 249 12.73 -16.91 6.13
CA TYR A 249 11.71 -16.38 7.01
C TYR A 249 12.08 -16.70 8.46
N ASP A 250 12.25 -15.66 9.24
CA ASP A 250 12.64 -15.75 10.64
C ASP A 250 11.96 -14.66 11.46
N GLU A 251 11.53 -14.99 12.67
CA GLU A 251 10.85 -14.06 13.60
C GLU A 251 9.72 -13.20 12.96
N GLY A 252 8.93 -13.80 12.06
CA GLY A 252 7.84 -13.09 11.38
C GLY A 252 8.25 -12.30 10.13
N ARG A 253 9.54 -12.25 9.78
CA ARG A 253 10.07 -11.41 8.70
C ARG A 253 10.67 -12.24 7.56
N TRP A 254 10.50 -11.76 6.33
CA TRP A 254 11.13 -12.34 5.15
C TRP A 254 12.47 -11.69 4.87
N THR A 255 13.38 -12.48 4.32
CA THR A 255 14.66 -12.01 3.79
C THR A 255 14.89 -12.59 2.41
N ALA A 256 15.63 -11.86 1.56
CA ALA A 256 16.05 -12.37 0.27
C ALA A 256 17.55 -12.12 0.07
N ARG A 257 18.22 -13.12 -0.48
CA ARG A 257 19.65 -13.03 -0.85
C ARG A 257 19.92 -13.81 -2.12
N ALA A 258 20.91 -13.39 -2.90
CA ALA A 258 21.35 -14.14 -4.05
C ALA A 258 21.80 -15.56 -3.61
N LYS A 259 21.47 -16.58 -4.41
CA LYS A 259 22.00 -17.92 -4.23
C LYS A 259 23.51 -17.85 -4.50
N ALA A 260 24.34 -18.21 -3.49
CA ALA A 260 25.78 -18.23 -3.67
C ALA A 260 26.14 -19.22 -4.81
N THR A 261 26.60 -18.69 -5.92
CA THR A 261 27.25 -19.49 -6.96
C THR A 261 28.65 -19.79 -6.42
N ARG A 262 28.97 -21.06 -6.15
CA ARG A 262 30.36 -21.42 -5.87
C ARG A 262 31.19 -21.01 -7.08
N ILE A 263 32.03 -19.99 -6.88
CA ILE A 263 33.15 -19.74 -7.81
C ILE A 263 34.03 -20.99 -7.67
N ILE A 264 33.96 -21.86 -8.66
CA ILE A 264 34.98 -22.89 -8.80
C ILE A 264 36.23 -22.13 -9.23
N GLU A 265 37.13 -21.86 -8.29
CA GLU A 265 38.47 -21.39 -8.63
C GLU A 265 39.13 -22.41 -9.53
N PRO A 266 39.80 -22.00 -10.61
CA PRO A 266 40.44 -22.85 -11.58
C PRO A 266 41.65 -23.63 -11.00
#